data_04c4bf064ed94c6f2469c2e82792515f
#
_entry.id   04c4bf064ed94c6f2469c2e82792515f
#
_cell.length_a   1.000
_cell.length_b   1.000
_cell.length_c   1.000
_cell.angle_alpha   90.00
_cell.angle_beta   90.00
_cell.angle_gamma   90.00
#
_symmetry.space_group_name_H-M   'P 1'
#
loop_
_entity.id
_entity.type
_entity.pdbx_description
1 polymer ?
#
loop_
_entity_poly.entity_id
_entity_poly.type
_entity_poly.pdbx_seq_one_letter_code
_entity_poly.pdbx_strand_id
1 'polypeptide(L)'
;MQAEALQMDIIVHRVFPIGGGLRLVTPAAPSRRKTRLRVLVVEDDEADVYLIRRALASNPRVGEVVVARDGVEALELVDCWSSVPDLAIVDLHMPRKDGFALLRDFASRKSDPFPSVVLTSSKAGADAFRSKKRGAVEFLTKPNTVEKLTAALDQVISGI
;
A
#
# COMPACT_ATOMS: atom_id res chain seq x y z
N MET A 1 17.73 46.25 1.41
CA MET A 1 18.34 45.21 0.59
C MET A 1 18.87 44.15 1.53
N GLN A 2 18.08 43.09 1.74
CA GLN A 2 18.46 41.94 2.56
C GLN A 2 18.96 40.86 1.62
N ALA A 3 20.20 40.41 1.84
CA ALA A 3 20.80 39.30 1.12
C ALA A 3 20.25 37.99 1.67
N GLU A 4 19.51 37.23 0.88
CA GLU A 4 19.15 35.84 1.18
C GLU A 4 20.41 34.98 1.07
N ALA A 5 20.81 34.42 2.21
CA ALA A 5 21.88 33.44 2.29
C ALA A 5 21.35 32.12 1.71
N LEU A 6 21.87 31.76 0.52
CA LEU A 6 21.72 30.40 -0.04
C LEU A 6 22.44 29.42 0.89
N GLN A 7 21.64 28.64 1.65
CA GLN A 7 22.13 27.53 2.45
C GLN A 7 22.39 26.36 1.51
N MET A 8 23.65 26.20 1.11
CA MET A 8 24.11 25.02 0.38
C MET A 8 24.14 23.83 1.36
N ASP A 9 23.19 22.92 1.20
CA ASP A 9 23.25 21.64 1.88
C ASP A 9 24.47 20.84 1.38
N ILE A 10 25.43 20.65 2.27
CA ILE A 10 26.62 19.83 2.02
C ILE A 10 26.16 18.36 2.01
N ILE A 11 26.03 17.79 0.81
CA ILE A 11 25.79 16.35 0.62
C ILE A 11 27.06 15.61 1.00
N VAL A 12 27.05 14.97 2.17
CA VAL A 12 28.16 14.12 2.61
C VAL A 12 28.15 12.82 1.81
N HIS A 13 29.08 12.70 0.86
CA HIS A 13 29.29 11.47 0.11
C HIS A 13 29.99 10.43 1.02
N ARG A 14 29.32 9.35 1.35
CA ARG A 14 29.98 8.18 1.98
C ARG A 14 30.70 7.36 0.90
N VAL A 15 32.00 7.24 1.03
CA VAL A 15 32.84 6.39 0.18
C VAL A 15 33.04 5.05 0.87
N PHE A 16 32.68 3.95 0.20
CA PHE A 16 32.95 2.60 0.68
C PHE A 16 34.00 1.93 -0.24
N PRO A 17 35.07 1.32 0.31
CA PRO A 17 36.00 0.56 -0.50
C PRO A 17 35.42 -0.82 -0.80
N ILE A 18 35.25 -1.15 -2.07
CA ILE A 18 34.89 -2.48 -2.54
C ILE A 18 35.90 -2.88 -3.62
N GLY A 19 36.74 -3.89 -3.30
CA GLY A 19 37.53 -4.64 -4.30
C GLY A 19 38.27 -3.83 -5.34
N GLY A 20 39.27 -3.03 -4.95
CA GLY A 20 40.26 -2.44 -5.86
C GLY A 20 39.82 -1.20 -6.65
N GLY A 21 38.67 -0.58 -6.37
CA GLY A 21 38.24 0.66 -7.02
C GLY A 21 37.31 1.50 -6.13
N LEU A 22 37.46 2.83 -6.17
CA LEU A 22 36.57 3.77 -5.53
C LEU A 22 35.32 3.99 -6.41
N ARG A 23 34.17 3.53 -5.97
CA ARG A 23 32.88 3.82 -6.61
C ARG A 23 32.15 4.90 -5.80
N LEU A 24 31.91 6.04 -6.41
CA LEU A 24 31.00 7.06 -5.87
C LEU A 24 29.58 6.50 -5.89
N VAL A 25 29.06 6.16 -4.72
CA VAL A 25 27.64 5.88 -4.56
C VAL A 25 26.97 7.22 -4.27
N THR A 26 26.39 7.82 -5.29
CA THR A 26 25.46 8.92 -5.08
C THR A 26 24.30 8.35 -4.22
N PRO A 27 23.99 8.96 -3.06
CA PRO A 27 22.77 8.59 -2.37
C PRO A 27 21.63 8.75 -3.37
N ALA A 28 20.76 7.73 -3.46
CA ALA A 28 19.53 7.86 -4.21
C ALA A 28 18.89 9.18 -3.79
N ALA A 29 18.54 10.03 -4.77
CA ALA A 29 17.86 11.28 -4.48
C ALA A 29 16.73 10.98 -3.47
N PRO A 30 16.53 11.82 -2.44
CA PRO A 30 15.47 11.58 -1.47
C PRO A 30 14.20 11.36 -2.28
N SER A 31 13.60 10.18 -2.13
CA SER A 31 12.37 9.85 -2.85
C SER A 31 11.44 11.02 -2.57
N ARG A 32 11.02 11.74 -3.63
CA ARG A 32 10.00 12.78 -3.52
C ARG A 32 8.94 12.18 -2.61
N ARG A 33 8.71 12.76 -1.43
CA ARG A 33 7.58 12.39 -0.59
C ARG A 33 6.40 12.35 -1.54
N LYS A 34 5.88 11.15 -1.81
CA LYS A 34 4.66 11.03 -2.61
C LYS A 34 3.64 11.89 -1.91
N THR A 35 3.25 12.97 -2.54
CA THR A 35 2.28 13.90 -1.95
C THR A 35 0.93 13.23 -1.78
N ARG A 36 0.70 12.09 -2.48
CA ARG A 36 -0.54 11.32 -2.43
C ARG A 36 -0.26 9.81 -2.52
N LEU A 37 -1.08 9.04 -1.82
CA LEU A 37 -0.97 7.59 -1.72
C LEU A 37 -1.47 6.89 -2.99
N ARG A 38 -0.77 5.82 -3.38
CA ARG A 38 -1.24 4.82 -4.33
C ARG A 38 -1.86 3.67 -3.54
N VAL A 39 -3.14 3.42 -3.76
CA VAL A 39 -3.89 2.35 -3.11
C VAL A 39 -4.19 1.25 -4.11
N LEU A 40 -3.82 0.01 -3.79
CA LEU A 40 -4.24 -1.19 -4.52
C LEU A 40 -5.50 -1.75 -3.85
N VAL A 41 -6.57 -1.87 -4.60
CA VAL A 41 -7.82 -2.53 -4.18
C VAL A 41 -7.89 -3.88 -4.87
N VAL A 42 -8.02 -4.97 -4.11
CA VAL A 42 -8.15 -6.32 -4.64
C VAL A 42 -9.53 -6.85 -4.28
N GLU A 43 -10.43 -6.85 -5.26
CA GLU A 43 -11.87 -7.08 -5.09
C GLU A 43 -12.47 -7.53 -6.42
N ASP A 44 -13.24 -8.61 -6.43
CA ASP A 44 -13.88 -9.15 -7.63
C ASP A 44 -15.30 -8.61 -7.87
N ASP A 45 -15.99 -8.16 -6.83
CA ASP A 45 -17.33 -7.59 -6.92
C ASP A 45 -17.28 -6.12 -7.34
N GLU A 46 -17.91 -5.80 -8.50
CA GLU A 46 -17.89 -4.44 -9.04
C GLU A 46 -18.64 -3.40 -8.20
N ALA A 47 -19.68 -3.84 -7.47
CA ALA A 47 -20.42 -2.93 -6.59
C ALA A 47 -19.55 -2.55 -5.39
N ASP A 48 -18.83 -3.50 -4.82
CA ASP A 48 -17.88 -3.24 -3.74
C ASP A 48 -16.71 -2.37 -4.21
N VAL A 49 -16.16 -2.67 -5.39
CA VAL A 49 -15.13 -1.80 -6.01
C VAL A 49 -15.62 -0.36 -6.16
N TYR A 50 -16.84 -0.17 -6.65
CA TYR A 50 -17.42 1.17 -6.78
C TYR A 50 -17.52 1.90 -5.43
N LEU A 51 -18.00 1.21 -4.38
CA LEU A 51 -18.16 1.78 -3.05
C LEU A 51 -16.80 2.13 -2.43
N ILE A 52 -15.81 1.24 -2.56
CA ILE A 52 -14.45 1.46 -2.05
C ILE A 52 -13.80 2.65 -2.76
N ARG A 53 -13.89 2.71 -4.09
CA ARG A 53 -13.35 3.85 -4.86
C ARG A 53 -13.99 5.16 -4.47
N ARG A 54 -15.32 5.18 -4.27
CA ARG A 54 -16.05 6.37 -3.82
C ARG A 54 -15.61 6.82 -2.43
N ALA A 55 -15.44 5.88 -1.51
CA ALA A 55 -14.95 6.17 -0.15
C ALA A 55 -13.52 6.74 -0.18
N LEU A 56 -12.62 6.14 -0.96
CA LEU A 56 -11.23 6.60 -1.09
C LEU A 56 -11.10 7.95 -1.78
N ALA A 57 -11.98 8.26 -2.75
CA ALA A 57 -11.95 9.52 -3.48
C ALA A 57 -12.20 10.76 -2.60
N SER A 58 -12.85 10.60 -1.44
CA SER A 58 -13.06 11.68 -0.48
C SER A 58 -11.82 12.03 0.34
N ASN A 59 -10.82 11.14 0.39
CA ASN A 59 -9.61 11.36 1.17
C ASN A 59 -8.54 12.11 0.34
N PRO A 60 -8.13 13.34 0.75
CA PRO A 60 -7.17 14.14 -0.01
C PRO A 60 -5.75 13.52 -0.08
N ARG A 61 -5.43 12.57 0.80
CA ARG A 61 -4.15 11.85 0.77
C ARG A 61 -4.10 10.78 -0.32
N VAL A 62 -5.25 10.33 -0.85
CA VAL A 62 -5.31 9.33 -1.91
C VAL A 62 -5.15 10.00 -3.27
N GLY A 63 -4.19 9.54 -4.06
CA GLY A 63 -3.89 10.08 -5.40
C GLY A 63 -4.22 9.12 -6.53
N GLU A 64 -4.02 7.83 -6.30
CA GLU A 64 -4.22 6.79 -7.30
C GLU A 64 -4.88 5.56 -6.64
N VAL A 65 -5.91 5.04 -7.28
CA VAL A 65 -6.57 3.79 -6.88
C VAL A 65 -6.53 2.83 -8.06
N VAL A 66 -5.75 1.77 -7.92
CA VAL A 66 -5.67 0.67 -8.90
C VAL A 66 -6.45 -0.52 -8.38
N VAL A 67 -7.18 -1.18 -9.26
CA VAL A 67 -8.03 -2.33 -8.91
C VAL A 67 -7.50 -3.58 -9.57
N ALA A 68 -7.36 -4.65 -8.80
CA ALA A 68 -7.17 -6.02 -9.26
C ALA A 68 -8.42 -6.85 -8.93
N ARG A 69 -8.80 -7.76 -9.83
CA ARG A 69 -10.01 -8.58 -9.68
C ARG A 69 -9.80 -9.86 -8.87
N ASP A 70 -8.55 -10.20 -8.59
CA ASP A 70 -8.16 -11.33 -7.77
C ASP A 70 -6.67 -11.26 -7.37
N GLY A 71 -6.23 -12.24 -6.58
CA GLY A 71 -4.86 -12.26 -6.09
C GLY A 71 -3.79 -12.53 -7.14
N VAL A 72 -4.13 -13.12 -8.30
CA VAL A 72 -3.16 -13.32 -9.39
C VAL A 72 -2.88 -11.99 -10.07
N GLU A 73 -3.94 -11.28 -10.50
CA GLU A 73 -3.83 -9.96 -11.11
C GLU A 73 -3.13 -8.96 -10.18
N ALA A 74 -3.43 -9.03 -8.87
CA ALA A 74 -2.78 -8.19 -7.87
C ALA A 74 -1.26 -8.40 -7.82
N LEU A 75 -0.79 -9.65 -7.89
CA LEU A 75 0.64 -9.95 -7.92
C LEU A 75 1.30 -9.46 -9.22
N GLU A 76 0.66 -9.69 -10.37
CA GLU A 76 1.16 -9.22 -11.66
C GLU A 76 1.32 -7.69 -11.69
N LEU A 77 0.31 -6.96 -11.17
CA LEU A 77 0.38 -5.50 -11.06
C LEU A 77 1.54 -5.05 -10.18
N VAL A 78 1.69 -5.63 -9.00
CA VAL A 78 2.76 -5.25 -8.06
C VAL A 78 4.15 -5.61 -8.63
N ASP A 79 4.28 -6.71 -9.37
CA ASP A 79 5.53 -7.11 -10.01
C ASP A 79 5.94 -6.20 -11.17
N CYS A 80 4.95 -5.66 -11.89
CA CYS A 80 5.20 -4.74 -13.01
C CYS A 80 5.47 -3.30 -12.57
N TRP A 81 5.16 -2.93 -11.34
CA TRP A 81 5.32 -1.56 -10.88
C TRP A 81 6.77 -1.23 -10.52
N SER A 82 7.19 -0.02 -10.87
CA SER A 82 8.48 0.53 -10.45
C SER A 82 8.58 0.86 -8.95
N SER A 83 7.43 0.92 -8.26
CA SER A 83 7.33 1.12 -6.81
C SER A 83 6.06 0.46 -6.30
N VAL A 84 6.13 -0.21 -5.16
CA VAL A 84 4.99 -0.86 -4.50
C VAL A 84 3.89 0.13 -4.11
N PRO A 85 2.65 -0.33 -3.89
CA PRO A 85 1.57 0.51 -3.38
C PRO A 85 1.88 1.01 -1.96
N ASP A 86 1.30 2.13 -1.58
CA ASP A 86 1.41 2.65 -0.21
C ASP A 86 0.43 1.93 0.74
N LEU A 87 -0.62 1.31 0.19
CA LEU A 87 -1.63 0.52 0.90
C LEU A 87 -2.25 -0.51 -0.06
N ALA A 88 -2.46 -1.73 0.40
CA ALA A 88 -3.34 -2.71 -0.25
C ALA A 88 -4.61 -2.93 0.59
N ILE A 89 -5.78 -2.90 -0.05
CA ILE A 89 -7.08 -3.29 0.53
C ILE A 89 -7.49 -4.58 -0.16
N VAL A 90 -7.68 -5.66 0.61
CA VAL A 90 -7.84 -7.02 0.08
C VAL A 90 -9.11 -7.65 0.60
N ASP A 91 -10.00 -8.09 -0.32
CA ASP A 91 -11.06 -9.03 0.08
C ASP A 91 -10.51 -10.44 0.27
N LEU A 92 -11.14 -11.22 1.12
CA LEU A 92 -10.74 -12.61 1.39
C LEU A 92 -11.30 -13.61 0.39
N HIS A 93 -12.52 -13.36 -0.10
CA HIS A 93 -13.29 -14.34 -0.87
C HIS A 93 -13.35 -13.96 -2.33
N MET A 94 -12.30 -14.26 -3.06
CA MET A 94 -12.15 -13.99 -4.48
C MET A 94 -11.87 -15.26 -5.27
N PRO A 95 -12.20 -15.32 -6.58
CA PRO A 95 -11.85 -16.44 -7.44
C PRO A 95 -10.33 -16.55 -7.65
N ARG A 96 -9.90 -17.66 -8.25
CA ARG A 96 -8.51 -17.98 -8.59
C ARG A 96 -7.58 -18.02 -7.38
N LYS A 97 -7.17 -16.87 -6.87
CA LYS A 97 -6.32 -16.74 -5.69
C LYS A 97 -7.02 -15.92 -4.62
N ASP A 98 -7.31 -16.57 -3.48
CA ASP A 98 -7.99 -15.94 -2.35
C ASP A 98 -7.10 -14.92 -1.62
N GLY A 99 -7.75 -14.05 -0.82
CA GLY A 99 -7.04 -13.01 -0.09
C GLY A 99 -6.07 -13.54 0.96
N PHE A 100 -6.30 -14.72 1.55
CA PHE A 100 -5.35 -15.30 2.51
C PHE A 100 -4.04 -15.73 1.84
N ALA A 101 -4.12 -16.32 0.65
CA ALA A 101 -2.94 -16.69 -0.12
C ALA A 101 -2.19 -15.43 -0.58
N LEU A 102 -2.92 -14.40 -1.03
CA LEU A 102 -2.35 -13.12 -1.44
C LEU A 102 -1.61 -12.42 -0.30
N LEU A 103 -2.22 -12.31 0.89
CA LEU A 103 -1.58 -11.70 2.07
C LEU A 103 -0.27 -12.38 2.43
N ARG A 104 -0.22 -13.71 2.37
CA ARG A 104 1.03 -14.47 2.60
C ARG A 104 2.10 -14.10 1.57
N ASP A 105 1.71 -13.98 0.30
CA ASP A 105 2.66 -13.65 -0.76
C ASP A 105 3.15 -12.19 -0.63
N PHE A 106 2.28 -11.25 -0.27
CA PHE A 106 2.67 -9.87 0.04
C PHE A 106 3.63 -9.81 1.24
N ALA A 107 3.33 -10.53 2.32
CA ALA A 107 4.19 -10.59 3.51
C ALA A 107 5.55 -11.25 3.24
N SER A 108 5.68 -12.08 2.22
CA SER A 108 6.94 -12.71 1.83
C SER A 108 7.90 -11.75 1.08
N ARG A 109 7.41 -10.59 0.62
CA ARG A 109 8.19 -9.55 -0.06
C ARG A 109 9.05 -8.77 0.94
N LYS A 110 10.27 -9.25 1.19
CA LYS A 110 11.18 -8.65 2.17
C LYS A 110 11.83 -7.36 1.70
N SER A 111 12.00 -7.19 0.40
CA SER A 111 12.70 -6.02 -0.17
C SER A 111 11.83 -4.77 -0.16
N ASP A 112 10.53 -4.91 -0.36
CA ASP A 112 9.59 -3.78 -0.48
C ASP A 112 8.26 -4.10 0.23
N PRO A 113 8.23 -4.13 1.58
CA PRO A 113 7.01 -4.37 2.33
C PRO A 113 6.07 -3.16 2.23
N PHE A 114 4.78 -3.45 2.15
CA PHE A 114 3.73 -2.44 2.21
C PHE A 114 2.55 -2.92 3.07
N PRO A 115 1.83 -2.01 3.75
CA PRO A 115 0.71 -2.38 4.59
C PRO A 115 -0.43 -2.96 3.77
N SER A 116 -1.01 -4.06 4.25
CA SER A 116 -2.17 -4.70 3.67
C SER A 116 -3.29 -4.78 4.70
N VAL A 117 -4.47 -4.32 4.33
CA VAL A 117 -5.68 -4.30 5.16
C VAL A 117 -6.70 -5.24 4.53
N VAL A 118 -7.35 -6.05 5.35
CA VAL A 118 -8.48 -6.85 4.91
C VAL A 118 -9.77 -6.06 5.02
N LEU A 119 -10.57 -6.06 3.96
CA LEU A 119 -11.92 -5.52 3.92
C LEU A 119 -12.85 -6.58 3.33
N THR A 120 -13.63 -7.27 4.17
CA THR A 120 -14.40 -8.44 3.77
C THR A 120 -15.80 -8.46 4.37
N SER A 121 -16.72 -9.18 3.74
CA SER A 121 -18.06 -9.44 4.29
C SER A 121 -18.04 -10.48 5.43
N SER A 122 -16.93 -11.22 5.61
CA SER A 122 -16.81 -12.18 6.70
C SER A 122 -16.82 -11.50 8.07
N LYS A 123 -17.61 -12.05 8.98
CA LYS A 123 -17.67 -11.66 10.39
C LYS A 123 -16.98 -12.68 11.30
N ALA A 124 -16.32 -13.68 10.74
CA ALA A 124 -15.69 -14.75 11.50
C ALA A 124 -14.43 -14.25 12.19
N GLY A 125 -14.38 -14.33 13.52
CA GLY A 125 -13.18 -13.99 14.30
C GLY A 125 -11.96 -14.82 13.90
N ALA A 126 -12.18 -16.07 13.43
CA ALA A 126 -11.13 -16.91 12.89
C ALA A 126 -10.44 -16.29 11.65
N ASP A 127 -11.20 -15.61 10.79
CA ASP A 127 -10.66 -14.96 9.59
C ASP A 127 -9.81 -13.74 9.95
N ALA A 128 -10.23 -12.96 10.96
CA ALA A 128 -9.44 -11.86 11.48
C ALA A 128 -8.09 -12.34 12.03
N PHE A 129 -8.10 -13.41 12.82
CA PHE A 129 -6.87 -14.00 13.36
C PHE A 129 -5.97 -14.57 12.27
N ARG A 130 -6.53 -15.28 11.28
CA ARG A 130 -5.79 -15.83 10.13
C ARG A 130 -5.16 -14.74 9.28
N SER A 131 -5.89 -13.63 9.05
CA SER A 131 -5.41 -12.50 8.27
C SER A 131 -4.22 -11.80 8.94
N LYS A 132 -4.32 -11.54 10.24
CA LYS A 132 -3.21 -10.95 11.01
C LYS A 132 -1.97 -11.84 11.02
N LYS A 133 -2.13 -13.16 11.16
CA LYS A 133 -1.00 -14.12 11.04
C LYS A 133 -0.36 -14.14 9.65
N ARG A 134 -1.06 -13.69 8.62
CA ARG A 134 -0.57 -13.59 7.24
C ARG A 134 -0.08 -12.20 6.85
N GLY A 135 0.06 -11.30 7.81
CA GLY A 135 0.66 -9.99 7.59
C GLY A 135 -0.33 -8.85 7.35
N ALA A 136 -1.64 -9.08 7.49
CA ALA A 136 -2.59 -7.98 7.49
C ALA A 136 -2.38 -7.08 8.71
N VAL A 137 -2.23 -5.78 8.48
CA VAL A 137 -2.08 -4.79 9.56
C VAL A 137 -3.41 -4.51 10.24
N GLU A 138 -4.53 -4.61 9.50
CA GLU A 138 -5.88 -4.40 10.02
C GLU A 138 -6.88 -5.34 9.34
N PHE A 139 -8.01 -5.58 10.03
CA PHE A 139 -9.13 -6.38 9.53
C PHE A 139 -10.43 -5.61 9.72
N LEU A 140 -11.08 -5.30 8.61
CA LEU A 140 -12.33 -4.56 8.56
C LEU A 140 -13.44 -5.44 7.98
N THR A 141 -14.60 -5.43 8.62
CA THR A 141 -15.82 -5.97 7.99
C THR A 141 -16.46 -4.88 7.12
N LYS A 142 -16.86 -5.24 5.89
CA LYS A 142 -17.54 -4.32 4.96
C LYS A 142 -18.77 -3.70 5.63
N PRO A 143 -18.80 -2.36 5.80
CA PRO A 143 -19.96 -1.69 6.41
C PRO A 143 -21.15 -1.61 5.45
N ASN A 144 -22.35 -1.39 6.01
CA ASN A 144 -23.58 -1.32 5.22
C ASN A 144 -23.78 0.05 4.53
N THR A 145 -22.97 1.06 4.84
CA THR A 145 -23.08 2.41 4.27
C THR A 145 -21.74 2.95 3.84
N VAL A 146 -21.75 3.82 2.84
CA VAL A 146 -20.54 4.47 2.30
C VAL A 146 -19.88 5.34 3.34
N GLU A 147 -20.65 6.04 4.16
CA GLU A 147 -20.14 6.94 5.23
C GLU A 147 -19.31 6.16 6.24
N LYS A 148 -19.79 4.98 6.67
CA LYS A 148 -19.05 4.10 7.58
C LYS A 148 -17.81 3.51 6.93
N LEU A 149 -17.89 3.16 5.65
CA LEU A 149 -16.75 2.68 4.88
C LEU A 149 -15.68 3.77 4.75
N THR A 150 -16.10 5.00 4.42
CA THR A 150 -15.21 6.15 4.34
C THR A 150 -14.50 6.39 5.67
N ALA A 151 -15.24 6.45 6.79
CA ALA A 151 -14.64 6.65 8.10
C ALA A 151 -13.64 5.56 8.49
N ALA A 152 -13.94 4.29 8.18
CA ALA A 152 -13.04 3.17 8.46
C ALA A 152 -11.75 3.25 7.62
N LEU A 153 -11.86 3.58 6.33
CA LEU A 153 -10.70 3.72 5.44
C LEU A 153 -9.88 4.97 5.80
N ASP A 154 -10.51 6.08 6.18
CA ASP A 154 -9.81 7.27 6.66
C ASP A 154 -9.00 7.00 7.92
N GLN A 155 -9.53 6.19 8.83
CA GLN A 155 -8.79 5.77 10.03
C GLN A 155 -7.55 4.96 9.67
N VAL A 156 -7.67 4.00 8.75
CA VAL A 156 -6.53 3.22 8.24
C VAL A 156 -5.49 4.13 7.60
N ILE A 157 -5.92 5.01 6.69
CA ILE A 157 -5.03 5.92 5.96
C ILE A 157 -4.32 6.89 6.91
N SER A 158 -4.97 7.29 7.99
CA SER A 158 -4.38 8.17 9.01
C SER A 158 -3.27 7.49 9.82
N GLY A 159 -3.27 6.16 9.89
CA GLY A 159 -2.26 5.36 10.58
C GLY A 159 -1.02 5.01 9.72
N ILE A 160 -1.04 5.35 8.43
CA ILE A 160 0.04 5.16 7.48
C ILE A 160 0.78 6.49 7.26
#